data_0a57f1a3e8c62034364745105af5d200
#
_entry.id   0a57f1a3e8c62034364745105af5d200
#
_cell.length_a   1.000
_cell.length_b   1.000
_cell.length_c   1.000
_cell.angle_alpha   90.00
_cell.angle_beta   90.00
_cell.angle_gamma   90.00
#
_symmetry.space_group_name_H-M   'P 1'
#
loop_
_entity.id
_entity.type
_entity.pdbx_description
1 polymer ?
#
loop_
_entity_poly.entity_id
_entity_poly.type
_entity_poly.pdbx_seq_one_letter_code
_entity_poly.pdbx_strand_id
1 'polypeptide(L)'
;MTRTNRTKYRPYLYRAAYVAAGFTTLVVLFGLAYIFPAIAAALPGVQPQGHESPLGNLLLGTEYAVVGLGAAFVLMMSLPGTAADTMRGMLKTFARRFRLLFLRVVRALGWRSYTLRDLGQMVLPVAGLVVVMLLVNHWLAHLPLGPGWVPADEDPRIVVTDNATVPVKFLYNLLHAPVLEEVMSRGPILFVAYLLGTDFAHRSVRPWVRHVVLWAVIAVSVVTFAGLHAFANGSNVASAGFGAVGLTWLALRYRSLLPAILMHGFYNAFVAFA
;
A
#
# COMPACT_ATOMS: atom_id res chain seq x y z
N MET A 1 23.04 -12.28 -32.95
CA MET A 1 21.75 -12.85 -32.49
C MET A 1 20.90 -13.12 -33.71
N THR A 2 20.70 -14.37 -34.06
CA THR A 2 19.97 -14.82 -35.24
C THR A 2 18.47 -14.47 -35.12
N ARG A 3 17.82 -14.21 -36.26
CA ARG A 3 16.39 -13.81 -36.37
C ARG A 3 15.44 -14.76 -35.60
N THR A 4 15.76 -16.02 -35.48
CA THR A 4 15.03 -17.10 -34.79
C THR A 4 14.98 -16.90 -33.25
N ASN A 5 16.01 -16.32 -32.63
CA ASN A 5 15.99 -16.08 -31.18
C ASN A 5 15.11 -14.87 -30.78
N ARG A 6 14.92 -13.89 -31.67
CA ARG A 6 14.08 -12.71 -31.37
C ARG A 6 12.60 -13.05 -31.23
N THR A 7 12.08 -14.04 -31.95
CA THR A 7 10.66 -14.42 -31.88
C THR A 7 10.32 -15.22 -30.63
N LYS A 8 11.25 -16.01 -30.11
CA LYS A 8 11.05 -16.88 -28.94
C LYS A 8 10.94 -16.09 -27.61
N TYR A 9 11.65 -14.96 -27.47
CA TYR A 9 11.66 -14.13 -26.27
C TYR A 9 10.60 -13.02 -26.25
N ARG A 10 9.98 -12.70 -27.39
CA ARG A 10 8.93 -11.68 -27.51
C ARG A 10 7.80 -11.83 -26.46
N PRO A 11 7.19 -13.01 -26.26
CA PRO A 11 6.09 -13.15 -25.32
C PRO A 11 6.50 -12.88 -23.86
N TYR A 12 7.74 -13.18 -23.47
CA TYR A 12 8.24 -12.93 -22.11
C TYR A 12 8.47 -11.44 -21.84
N LEU A 13 9.03 -10.72 -22.81
CA LEU A 13 9.24 -9.27 -22.71
C LEU A 13 7.92 -8.49 -22.56
N TYR A 14 6.87 -8.93 -23.31
CA TYR A 14 5.54 -8.33 -23.14
C TYR A 14 4.97 -8.51 -21.75
N ARG A 15 5.13 -9.71 -21.19
CA ARG A 15 4.63 -10.03 -19.87
C ARG A 15 5.38 -9.25 -18.80
N ALA A 16 6.71 -9.16 -18.90
CA ALA A 16 7.51 -8.34 -18.00
C ALA A 16 7.09 -6.86 -18.04
N ALA A 17 6.87 -6.30 -19.24
CA ALA A 17 6.41 -4.93 -19.39
C ALA A 17 4.98 -4.71 -18.81
N TYR A 18 4.08 -5.69 -18.94
CA TYR A 18 2.76 -5.63 -18.30
C TYR A 18 2.85 -5.69 -16.77
N VAL A 19 3.71 -6.54 -16.22
CA VAL A 19 3.95 -6.62 -14.77
C VAL A 19 4.54 -5.29 -14.27
N ALA A 20 5.56 -4.78 -14.94
CA ALA A 20 6.17 -3.49 -14.62
C ALA A 20 5.14 -2.34 -14.70
N ALA A 21 4.32 -2.29 -15.75
CA ALA A 21 3.25 -1.31 -15.86
C ALA A 21 2.19 -1.46 -14.75
N GLY A 22 1.96 -2.68 -14.26
CA GLY A 22 1.09 -2.92 -13.10
C GLY A 22 1.67 -2.32 -11.81
N PHE A 23 2.97 -2.48 -11.56
CA PHE A 23 3.63 -1.84 -10.44
C PHE A 23 3.65 -0.31 -10.55
N THR A 24 3.89 0.25 -11.75
CA THR A 24 3.78 1.71 -11.92
C THR A 24 2.36 2.22 -11.71
N THR A 25 1.34 1.40 -11.99
CA THR A 25 -0.05 1.73 -11.65
C THR A 25 -0.27 1.76 -10.14
N LEU A 26 0.41 0.91 -9.35
CA LEU A 26 0.41 1.02 -7.88
C LEU A 26 1.03 2.34 -7.40
N VAL A 27 2.06 2.85 -8.07
CA VAL A 27 2.64 4.17 -7.76
C VAL A 27 1.62 5.29 -8.02
N VAL A 28 0.82 5.19 -9.10
CA VAL A 28 -0.29 6.12 -9.35
C VAL A 28 -1.33 6.05 -8.23
N LEU A 29 -1.72 4.85 -7.82
CA LEU A 29 -2.69 4.67 -6.73
C LEU A 29 -2.14 5.18 -5.40
N PHE A 30 -0.84 4.98 -5.14
CA PHE A 30 -0.16 5.56 -3.99
C PHE A 30 -0.21 7.09 -4.02
N GLY A 31 0.11 7.71 -5.17
CA GLY A 31 -0.03 9.16 -5.33
C GLY A 31 -1.47 9.66 -5.09
N LEU A 32 -2.47 8.94 -5.62
CA LEU A 32 -3.87 9.27 -5.39
C LEU A 32 -4.29 9.10 -3.92
N ALA A 33 -3.68 8.16 -3.19
CA ALA A 33 -3.96 7.93 -1.78
C ALA A 33 -3.54 9.11 -0.88
N TYR A 34 -2.67 10.01 -1.34
CA TYR A 34 -2.30 11.24 -0.61
C TYR A 34 -3.46 12.20 -0.38
N ILE A 35 -4.61 12.00 -1.06
CA ILE A 35 -5.82 12.75 -0.75
C ILE A 35 -6.29 12.51 0.70
N PHE A 36 -6.04 11.35 1.28
CA PHE A 36 -6.45 11.03 2.64
C PHE A 36 -5.63 11.82 3.69
N PRO A 37 -4.27 11.82 3.66
CA PRO A 37 -3.50 12.71 4.53
C PRO A 37 -3.79 14.18 4.29
N ALA A 38 -4.08 14.63 3.05
CA ALA A 38 -4.46 15.99 2.78
C ALA A 38 -5.79 16.37 3.46
N ILE A 39 -6.79 15.48 3.43
CA ILE A 39 -8.06 15.67 4.15
C ILE A 39 -7.82 15.66 5.65
N ALA A 40 -7.01 14.73 6.17
CA ALA A 40 -6.69 14.65 7.59
C ALA A 40 -6.02 15.94 8.10
N ALA A 41 -5.03 16.46 7.36
CA ALA A 41 -4.33 17.70 7.70
C ALA A 41 -5.21 18.96 7.60
N ALA A 42 -6.35 18.89 6.89
CA ALA A 42 -7.31 19.98 6.80
C ALA A 42 -8.38 19.95 7.90
N LEU A 43 -8.37 18.97 8.81
CA LEU A 43 -9.34 18.87 9.88
C LEU A 43 -9.17 19.99 10.92
N PRO A 44 -10.25 20.48 11.54
CA PRO A 44 -10.20 21.56 12.54
C PRO A 44 -9.31 21.19 13.74
N GLY A 45 -8.41 22.09 14.13
CA GLY A 45 -7.52 21.90 15.28
C GLY A 45 -6.29 21.03 15.01
N VAL A 46 -6.14 20.50 13.81
CA VAL A 46 -4.91 19.81 13.37
C VAL A 46 -3.86 20.85 12.98
N GLN A 47 -2.64 20.68 13.46
CA GLN A 47 -1.51 21.58 13.19
C GLN A 47 -0.41 20.82 12.43
N PRO A 48 -0.57 20.60 11.11
CA PRO A 48 0.40 19.89 10.31
C PRO A 48 1.71 20.67 10.21
N GLN A 49 2.84 19.97 10.30
CA GLN A 49 4.17 20.57 10.22
C GLN A 49 4.78 20.39 8.82
N GLY A 50 5.41 21.46 8.29
CA GLY A 50 6.17 21.39 7.02
C GLY A 50 5.35 20.89 5.83
N HIS A 51 5.84 19.82 5.18
CA HIS A 51 5.17 19.22 3.99
C HIS A 51 3.90 18.43 4.32
N GLU A 52 3.59 18.23 5.59
CA GLU A 52 2.35 17.55 6.00
C GLU A 52 1.11 18.44 5.87
N SER A 53 1.26 19.69 5.44
CA SER A 53 0.14 20.56 5.11
C SER A 53 -0.78 19.93 4.03
N PRO A 54 -2.08 20.31 3.98
CA PRO A 54 -2.99 19.79 2.97
C PRO A 54 -2.47 19.98 1.54
N LEU A 55 -1.91 21.14 1.24
CA LEU A 55 -1.31 21.44 -0.06
C LEU A 55 -0.05 20.62 -0.31
N GLY A 56 0.84 20.47 0.68
CA GLY A 56 2.05 19.66 0.60
C GLY A 56 1.74 18.22 0.27
N ASN A 57 0.77 17.61 0.94
CA ASN A 57 0.31 16.25 0.67
C ASN A 57 -0.26 16.12 -0.75
N LEU A 58 -1.07 17.07 -1.22
CA LEU A 58 -1.60 17.04 -2.58
C LEU A 58 -0.51 17.20 -3.64
N LEU A 59 0.50 18.04 -3.41
CA LEU A 59 1.64 18.20 -4.32
C LEU A 59 2.46 16.92 -4.42
N LEU A 60 2.82 16.30 -3.28
CA LEU A 60 3.51 15.01 -3.25
C LEU A 60 2.71 13.92 -3.95
N GLY A 61 1.41 13.83 -3.68
CA GLY A 61 0.54 12.89 -4.35
C GLY A 61 0.48 13.10 -5.86
N THR A 62 0.44 14.35 -6.30
CA THR A 62 0.45 14.70 -7.74
C THR A 62 1.77 14.29 -8.37
N GLU A 63 2.91 14.54 -7.72
CA GLU A 63 4.23 14.14 -8.20
C GLU A 63 4.31 12.63 -8.42
N TYR A 64 3.96 11.82 -7.42
CA TYR A 64 3.93 10.36 -7.55
C TYR A 64 2.98 9.88 -8.65
N ALA A 65 1.79 10.49 -8.74
CA ALA A 65 0.83 10.12 -9.79
C ALA A 65 1.37 10.44 -11.20
N VAL A 66 1.98 11.61 -11.38
CA VAL A 66 2.57 12.03 -12.67
C VAL A 66 3.75 11.13 -13.05
N VAL A 67 4.68 10.86 -12.11
CA VAL A 67 5.81 9.95 -12.34
C VAL A 67 5.32 8.55 -12.70
N GLY A 68 4.35 8.02 -11.96
CA GLY A 68 3.76 6.72 -12.23
C GLY A 68 3.06 6.66 -13.59
N LEU A 69 2.29 7.70 -13.97
CA LEU A 69 1.64 7.80 -15.28
C LEU A 69 2.66 7.88 -16.42
N GLY A 70 3.72 8.68 -16.25
CA GLY A 70 4.81 8.81 -17.23
C GLY A 70 5.52 7.47 -17.46
N ALA A 71 5.90 6.78 -16.38
CA ALA A 71 6.53 5.47 -16.48
C ALA A 71 5.58 4.41 -17.11
N ALA A 72 4.30 4.41 -16.73
CA ALA A 72 3.31 3.53 -17.34
C ALA A 72 3.12 3.83 -18.83
N PHE A 73 3.14 5.11 -19.22
CA PHE A 73 3.08 5.51 -20.63
C PHE A 73 4.25 4.94 -21.42
N VAL A 74 5.48 5.16 -20.96
CA VAL A 74 6.70 4.64 -21.62
C VAL A 74 6.64 3.12 -21.75
N LEU A 75 6.33 2.41 -20.67
CA LEU A 75 6.24 0.94 -20.67
C LEU A 75 5.16 0.43 -21.63
N MET A 76 3.96 1.03 -21.63
CA MET A 76 2.86 0.57 -22.47
C MET A 76 3.08 0.92 -23.95
N MET A 77 3.75 2.03 -24.23
CA MET A 77 4.06 2.43 -25.61
C MET A 77 5.25 1.65 -26.19
N SER A 78 6.10 1.07 -25.34
CA SER A 78 7.16 0.13 -25.76
C SER A 78 6.63 -1.24 -26.20
N LEU A 79 5.33 -1.53 -25.98
CA LEU A 79 4.72 -2.79 -26.39
C LEU A 79 4.39 -2.76 -27.91
N PRO A 80 4.62 -3.86 -28.66
CA PRO A 80 4.26 -3.93 -30.08
C PRO A 80 2.77 -3.78 -30.33
N GLY A 81 2.44 -3.33 -31.53
CA GLY A 81 1.07 -3.00 -31.91
C GLY A 81 0.60 -1.66 -31.32
N THR A 82 1.53 -0.82 -30.85
CA THR A 82 1.27 0.55 -30.43
C THR A 82 1.61 1.57 -31.50
N ALA A 83 2.00 1.13 -32.70
CA ALA A 83 2.24 2.04 -33.82
C ALA A 83 0.97 2.87 -34.08
N ALA A 84 0.95 4.07 -33.57
CA ALA A 84 -0.03 5.07 -33.87
C ALA A 84 0.73 6.20 -34.60
N ASP A 85 0.36 6.45 -35.86
CA ASP A 85 1.03 7.42 -36.70
C ASP A 85 0.83 8.85 -36.20
N THR A 86 0.02 9.06 -35.15
CA THR A 86 -0.26 10.37 -34.59
C THR A 86 -0.24 10.37 -33.07
N MET A 87 0.16 11.50 -32.45
CA MET A 87 0.10 11.72 -31.00
C MET A 87 -1.29 11.41 -30.42
N ARG A 88 -2.35 11.77 -31.14
CA ARG A 88 -3.73 11.49 -30.71
C ARG A 88 -4.03 10.00 -30.69
N GLY A 89 -3.50 9.22 -31.62
CA GLY A 89 -3.62 7.76 -31.66
C GLY A 89 -2.86 7.11 -30.50
N MET A 90 -1.65 7.61 -30.20
CA MET A 90 -0.85 7.16 -29.05
C MET A 90 -1.58 7.40 -27.73
N LEU A 91 -2.10 8.60 -27.50
CA LEU A 91 -2.84 8.94 -26.28
C LEU A 91 -4.11 8.09 -26.10
N LYS A 92 -4.89 7.89 -27.19
CA LYS A 92 -6.08 7.01 -27.13
C LYS A 92 -5.70 5.56 -26.77
N THR A 93 -4.63 5.04 -27.37
CA THR A 93 -4.14 3.68 -27.11
C THR A 93 -3.67 3.54 -25.68
N PHE A 94 -2.90 4.50 -25.18
CA PHE A 94 -2.47 4.57 -23.79
C PHE A 94 -3.67 4.60 -22.84
N ALA A 95 -4.59 5.56 -23.02
CA ALA A 95 -5.75 5.71 -22.13
C ALA A 95 -6.57 4.42 -22.02
N ARG A 96 -6.82 3.73 -23.17
CA ARG A 96 -7.53 2.44 -23.17
C ARG A 96 -6.75 1.35 -22.41
N ARG A 97 -5.44 1.20 -22.65
CA ARG A 97 -4.61 0.18 -22.00
C ARG A 97 -4.45 0.47 -20.52
N PHE A 98 -4.19 1.73 -20.15
CA PHE A 98 -4.07 2.18 -18.78
C PHE A 98 -5.35 1.93 -18.01
N ARG A 99 -6.53 2.32 -18.56
CA ARG A 99 -7.82 2.04 -17.93
C ARG A 99 -8.00 0.56 -17.63
N LEU A 100 -7.70 -0.33 -18.58
CA LEU A 100 -7.84 -1.77 -18.39
C LEU A 100 -6.88 -2.31 -17.30
N LEU A 101 -5.64 -1.82 -17.30
CA LEU A 101 -4.64 -2.21 -16.31
C LEU A 101 -5.00 -1.65 -14.93
N PHE A 102 -5.39 -0.39 -14.84
CA PHE A 102 -5.84 0.26 -13.62
C PHE A 102 -7.00 -0.52 -12.97
N LEU A 103 -8.02 -0.86 -13.75
CA LEU A 103 -9.14 -1.66 -13.24
C LEU A 103 -8.71 -3.06 -12.77
N ARG A 104 -7.70 -3.68 -13.39
CA ARG A 104 -7.14 -4.95 -12.92
C ARG A 104 -6.40 -4.80 -11.60
N VAL A 105 -5.58 -3.75 -11.47
CA VAL A 105 -4.87 -3.45 -10.22
C VAL A 105 -5.87 -3.17 -9.09
N VAL A 106 -6.85 -2.30 -9.33
CA VAL A 106 -7.91 -1.97 -8.38
C VAL A 106 -8.66 -3.24 -7.92
N ARG A 107 -8.99 -4.15 -8.85
CA ARG A 107 -9.59 -5.45 -8.50
C ARG A 107 -8.63 -6.35 -7.71
N ALA A 108 -7.35 -6.37 -8.07
CA ALA A 108 -6.33 -7.13 -7.34
C ALA A 108 -6.18 -6.65 -5.89
N LEU A 109 -6.35 -5.33 -5.65
CA LEU A 109 -6.38 -4.74 -4.32
C LEU A 109 -7.70 -5.00 -3.57
N GLY A 110 -8.63 -5.72 -4.20
CA GLY A 110 -9.91 -6.10 -3.60
C GLY A 110 -10.92 -4.95 -3.53
N TRP A 111 -10.75 -3.91 -4.34
CA TRP A 111 -11.71 -2.82 -4.42
C TRP A 111 -12.97 -3.32 -5.13
N ARG A 112 -13.95 -3.69 -4.35
CA ARG A 112 -15.25 -4.23 -4.79
C ARG A 112 -16.35 -3.66 -3.90
N SER A 113 -17.59 -3.81 -4.32
CA SER A 113 -18.73 -3.58 -3.43
C SER A 113 -18.72 -4.61 -2.30
N TYR A 114 -18.82 -4.16 -1.07
CA TYR A 114 -18.91 -5.01 0.12
C TYR A 114 -20.38 -5.10 0.54
N THR A 115 -20.82 -6.31 0.83
CA THR A 115 -22.11 -6.54 1.48
C THR A 115 -21.97 -6.32 2.99
N LEU A 116 -23.09 -6.09 3.69
CA LEU A 116 -23.09 -6.03 5.16
C LEU A 116 -22.53 -7.32 5.80
N ARG A 117 -22.76 -8.46 5.15
CA ARG A 117 -22.19 -9.74 5.58
C ARG A 117 -20.68 -9.76 5.45
N ASP A 118 -20.11 -9.26 4.34
CA ASP A 118 -18.66 -9.17 4.17
C ASP A 118 -18.02 -8.30 5.25
N LEU A 119 -18.63 -7.13 5.52
CA LEU A 119 -18.18 -6.23 6.58
C LEU A 119 -18.29 -6.88 7.96
N GLY A 120 -19.41 -7.54 8.26
CA GLY A 120 -19.61 -8.25 9.52
C GLY A 120 -18.55 -9.35 9.76
N GLN A 121 -18.14 -10.07 8.72
CA GLN A 121 -17.09 -11.08 8.82
C GLN A 121 -15.69 -10.50 9.10
N MET A 122 -15.47 -9.22 8.78
CA MET A 122 -14.19 -8.54 9.03
C MET A 122 -14.10 -7.99 10.46
N VAL A 123 -15.22 -7.69 11.10
CA VAL A 123 -15.24 -7.00 12.41
C VAL A 123 -14.43 -7.75 13.46
N LEU A 124 -14.70 -9.03 13.68
CA LEU A 124 -14.01 -9.81 14.73
C LEU A 124 -12.51 -9.96 14.48
N PRO A 125 -12.03 -10.34 13.28
CA PRO A 125 -10.59 -10.40 13.00
C PRO A 125 -9.89 -9.05 13.10
N VAL A 126 -10.52 -7.98 12.63
CA VAL A 126 -9.98 -6.61 12.73
C VAL A 126 -9.89 -6.20 14.20
N ALA A 127 -10.98 -6.29 14.96
CA ALA A 127 -11.00 -5.93 16.36
C ALA A 127 -10.04 -6.78 17.20
N GLY A 128 -10.01 -8.09 16.96
CA GLY A 128 -9.08 -9.02 17.64
C GLY A 128 -7.62 -8.64 17.39
N LEU A 129 -7.25 -8.33 16.15
CA LEU A 129 -5.88 -7.91 15.84
C LEU A 129 -5.55 -6.52 16.41
N VAL A 130 -6.49 -5.57 16.46
CA VAL A 130 -6.27 -4.29 17.16
C VAL A 130 -5.94 -4.55 18.63
N VAL A 131 -6.73 -5.38 19.33
CA VAL A 131 -6.46 -5.71 20.74
C VAL A 131 -5.10 -6.39 20.90
N VAL A 132 -4.78 -7.38 20.07
CA VAL A 132 -3.48 -8.07 20.10
C VAL A 132 -2.35 -7.06 19.90
N MET A 133 -2.48 -6.15 18.94
CA MET A 133 -1.46 -5.13 18.67
C MET A 133 -1.28 -4.15 19.82
N LEU A 134 -2.36 -3.72 20.46
CA LEU A 134 -2.27 -2.87 21.65
C LEU A 134 -1.55 -3.58 22.80
N LEU A 135 -1.85 -4.87 23.03
CA LEU A 135 -1.17 -5.68 24.05
C LEU A 135 0.32 -5.88 23.71
N VAL A 136 0.64 -6.18 22.44
CA VAL A 136 2.04 -6.33 21.98
C VAL A 136 2.79 -5.01 22.13
N ASN A 137 2.21 -3.90 21.72
CA ASN A 137 2.83 -2.59 21.85
C ASN A 137 3.10 -2.23 23.32
N HIS A 138 2.10 -2.43 24.19
CA HIS A 138 2.24 -2.24 25.63
C HIS A 138 3.36 -3.12 26.20
N TRP A 139 3.38 -4.42 25.88
CA TRP A 139 4.42 -5.33 26.34
C TRP A 139 5.80 -4.94 25.85
N LEU A 140 5.97 -4.63 24.55
CA LEU A 140 7.24 -4.21 23.97
C LEU A 140 7.77 -2.91 24.60
N ALA A 141 6.89 -1.95 24.90
CA ALA A 141 7.28 -0.69 25.53
C ALA A 141 7.87 -0.89 26.93
N HIS A 142 7.53 -1.99 27.63
CA HIS A 142 8.02 -2.30 28.99
C HIS A 142 9.23 -3.24 29.01
N LEU A 143 9.76 -3.68 27.87
CA LEU A 143 10.97 -4.51 27.84
C LEU A 143 12.22 -3.69 28.18
N PRO A 144 13.08 -4.15 29.13
CA PRO A 144 14.27 -3.42 29.52
C PRO A 144 15.45 -3.65 28.55
N LEU A 145 15.28 -3.29 27.29
CA LEU A 145 16.27 -3.54 26.23
C LEU A 145 17.26 -2.37 26.00
N GLY A 146 17.28 -1.38 26.90
CA GLY A 146 18.29 -0.33 26.94
C GLY A 146 17.94 0.95 26.17
N PRO A 147 18.89 1.91 26.05
CA PRO A 147 18.68 3.18 25.41
C PRO A 147 18.24 3.04 23.95
N GLY A 148 17.27 3.84 23.51
CA GLY A 148 16.70 3.79 22.16
C GLY A 148 15.62 2.72 21.96
N TRP A 149 15.32 1.91 22.99
CA TRP A 149 14.18 0.98 22.94
C TRP A 149 12.87 1.65 23.39
N VAL A 150 12.93 2.54 24.37
CA VAL A 150 11.74 3.22 24.94
C VAL A 150 11.27 4.31 24.00
N PRO A 151 9.94 4.58 23.90
CA PRO A 151 9.38 5.68 23.12
C PRO A 151 10.00 7.02 23.48
N ALA A 152 10.24 7.88 22.49
CA ALA A 152 10.45 9.30 22.74
C ALA A 152 9.25 9.88 23.50
N ASP A 153 9.49 10.84 24.37
CA ASP A 153 8.49 11.38 25.33
C ASP A 153 7.21 11.92 24.67
N GLU A 154 7.23 12.17 23.35
CA GLU A 154 6.06 12.65 22.61
C GLU A 154 5.91 11.93 21.26
N ASP A 155 4.77 11.24 21.08
CA ASP A 155 4.37 10.70 19.78
C ASP A 155 3.96 11.87 18.85
N PRO A 156 4.58 12.02 17.67
CA PRO A 156 4.25 13.11 16.73
C PRO A 156 2.75 13.22 16.41
N ARG A 157 2.01 12.10 16.46
CA ARG A 157 0.56 12.06 16.22
C ARG A 157 -0.22 12.79 17.30
N ILE A 158 0.27 12.76 18.53
CA ILE A 158 -0.36 13.48 19.66
C ILE A 158 -0.12 14.97 19.48
N VAL A 159 1.11 15.39 19.22
CA VAL A 159 1.49 16.80 19.06
C VAL A 159 0.68 17.48 17.95
N VAL A 160 0.58 16.83 16.78
CA VAL A 160 -0.14 17.39 15.61
C VAL A 160 -1.63 17.58 15.88
N THR A 161 -2.21 16.78 16.77
CA THR A 161 -3.66 16.82 17.08
C THR A 161 -3.98 17.38 18.45
N ASP A 162 -3.04 17.98 19.15
CA ASP A 162 -3.20 18.40 20.56
C ASP A 162 -4.37 19.34 20.78
N ASN A 163 -4.56 20.30 19.87
CA ASN A 163 -5.67 21.23 19.90
C ASN A 163 -6.97 20.72 19.23
N ALA A 164 -6.97 19.50 18.75
CA ALA A 164 -8.12 18.93 18.07
C ALA A 164 -9.08 18.25 19.07
N THR A 165 -10.39 18.25 18.73
CA THR A 165 -11.39 17.50 19.51
C THR A 165 -11.18 15.99 19.36
N VAL A 166 -11.68 15.22 20.33
CA VAL A 166 -11.57 13.74 20.34
C VAL A 166 -12.01 13.09 19.01
N PRO A 167 -13.18 13.46 18.41
CA PRO A 167 -13.57 12.90 17.12
C PRO A 167 -12.60 13.26 16.00
N VAL A 168 -12.01 14.45 16.03
CA VAL A 168 -11.04 14.88 15.02
C VAL A 168 -9.72 14.13 15.17
N LYS A 169 -9.22 13.96 16.40
CA LYS A 169 -8.03 13.11 16.68
C LYS A 169 -8.22 11.70 16.12
N PHE A 170 -9.38 11.11 16.40
CA PHE A 170 -9.72 9.78 15.90
C PHE A 170 -9.73 9.72 14.37
N LEU A 171 -10.42 10.66 13.73
CA LEU A 171 -10.53 10.70 12.27
C LEU A 171 -9.19 10.98 11.59
N TYR A 172 -8.35 11.85 12.17
CA TYR A 172 -7.00 12.10 11.68
C TYR A 172 -6.19 10.80 11.62
N ASN A 173 -6.11 10.07 12.72
CA ASN A 173 -5.34 8.83 12.79
C ASN A 173 -5.90 7.70 11.91
N LEU A 174 -7.20 7.75 11.61
CA LEU A 174 -7.84 6.79 10.70
C LEU A 174 -7.49 7.08 9.23
N LEU A 175 -7.28 8.35 8.85
CA LEU A 175 -7.11 8.78 7.46
C LEU A 175 -5.65 9.06 7.09
N HIS A 176 -4.85 9.63 8.02
CA HIS A 176 -3.55 10.21 7.69
C HIS A 176 -2.57 9.21 7.08
N ALA A 177 -2.27 8.12 7.75
CA ALA A 177 -1.27 7.15 7.30
C ALA A 177 -1.87 5.83 6.74
N PRO A 178 -2.94 5.25 7.31
CA PRO A 178 -3.32 3.86 7.03
C PRO A 178 -3.58 3.55 5.56
N VAL A 179 -4.29 4.43 4.84
CA VAL A 179 -4.60 4.16 3.42
C VAL A 179 -3.33 4.19 2.58
N LEU A 180 -2.49 5.19 2.80
CA LEU A 180 -1.25 5.41 2.07
C LEU A 180 -0.28 4.24 2.29
N GLU A 181 -0.04 3.91 3.54
CA GLU A 181 0.91 2.88 3.94
C GLU A 181 0.46 1.48 3.52
N GLU A 182 -0.85 1.18 3.59
CA GLU A 182 -1.37 -0.12 3.15
C GLU A 182 -1.31 -0.26 1.62
N VAL A 183 -1.60 0.78 0.86
CA VAL A 183 -1.43 0.76 -0.60
C VAL A 183 0.03 0.51 -0.98
N MET A 184 0.97 1.16 -0.30
CA MET A 184 2.40 1.02 -0.56
C MET A 184 2.94 -0.36 -0.15
N SER A 185 2.54 -0.86 1.02
CA SER A 185 3.13 -2.07 1.61
C SER A 185 2.40 -3.34 1.19
N ARG A 186 1.07 -3.39 1.25
CA ARG A 186 0.24 -4.59 0.97
C ARG A 186 -0.29 -4.60 -0.47
N GLY A 187 -0.33 -3.45 -1.13
CA GLY A 187 -0.69 -3.36 -2.55
C GLY A 187 0.17 -4.28 -3.43
N PRO A 188 1.51 -4.21 -3.36
CA PRO A 188 2.39 -5.11 -4.09
C PRO A 188 2.16 -6.60 -3.77
N ILE A 189 1.92 -6.95 -2.50
CA ILE A 189 1.64 -8.33 -2.08
C ILE A 189 0.37 -8.85 -2.76
N LEU A 190 -0.72 -8.09 -2.68
CA LEU A 190 -2.01 -8.48 -3.28
C LEU A 190 -1.91 -8.54 -4.81
N PHE A 191 -1.19 -7.61 -5.43
CA PHE A 191 -0.99 -7.61 -6.86
C PHE A 191 -0.18 -8.83 -7.32
N VAL A 192 0.91 -9.17 -6.62
CA VAL A 192 1.69 -10.39 -6.90
C VAL A 192 0.85 -11.64 -6.66
N ALA A 193 0.11 -11.72 -5.56
CA ALA A 193 -0.80 -12.85 -5.28
C ALA A 193 -1.85 -13.00 -6.39
N TYR A 194 -2.40 -11.90 -6.89
CA TYR A 194 -3.31 -11.90 -8.03
C TYR A 194 -2.64 -12.43 -9.30
N LEU A 195 -1.44 -11.93 -9.64
CA LEU A 195 -0.69 -12.39 -10.81
C LEU A 195 -0.36 -13.88 -10.75
N LEU A 196 0.06 -14.36 -9.57
CA LEU A 196 0.39 -15.78 -9.34
C LEU A 196 -0.84 -16.70 -9.34
N GLY A 197 -2.03 -16.14 -9.10
CA GLY A 197 -3.31 -16.83 -9.19
C GLY A 197 -3.89 -16.92 -10.61
N THR A 198 -3.26 -16.31 -11.62
CA THR A 198 -3.74 -16.38 -13.02
C THR A 198 -3.42 -17.72 -13.66
N ASP A 199 -4.25 -18.14 -14.62
CA ASP A 199 -4.03 -19.37 -15.41
C ASP A 199 -2.65 -19.40 -16.06
N PHE A 200 -2.15 -18.24 -16.44
CA PHE A 200 -0.81 -18.13 -17.00
C PHE A 200 0.27 -18.54 -16.00
N ALA A 201 0.24 -18.02 -14.78
CA ALA A 201 1.21 -18.37 -13.75
C ALA A 201 1.10 -19.88 -13.40
N HIS A 202 -0.12 -20.41 -13.38
CA HIS A 202 -0.36 -21.84 -13.14
C HIS A 202 0.27 -22.74 -14.20
N ARG A 203 0.27 -22.32 -15.47
CA ARG A 203 0.83 -23.10 -16.59
C ARG A 203 2.33 -22.89 -16.79
N SER A 204 2.86 -21.72 -16.45
CA SER A 204 4.21 -21.30 -16.83
C SER A 204 5.20 -21.26 -15.67
N VAL A 205 4.72 -21.27 -14.41
CA VAL A 205 5.56 -21.12 -13.22
C VAL A 205 5.36 -22.33 -12.31
N ARG A 206 6.45 -22.99 -11.93
CA ARG A 206 6.41 -24.13 -11.00
C ARG A 206 5.76 -23.73 -9.67
N PRO A 207 4.95 -24.59 -9.03
CA PRO A 207 4.22 -24.24 -7.79
C PRO A 207 5.14 -23.71 -6.69
N TRP A 208 6.27 -24.35 -6.44
CA TRP A 208 7.22 -23.91 -5.42
C TRP A 208 7.78 -22.51 -5.69
N VAL A 209 8.05 -22.15 -6.98
CA VAL A 209 8.52 -20.79 -7.34
C VAL A 209 7.47 -19.74 -7.01
N ARG A 210 6.19 -20.06 -7.25
CA ARG A 210 5.08 -19.13 -6.89
C ARG A 210 5.06 -18.86 -5.39
N HIS A 211 5.23 -19.90 -4.57
CA HIS A 211 5.31 -19.73 -3.11
C HIS A 211 6.53 -18.92 -2.71
N VAL A 212 7.71 -19.24 -3.24
CA VAL A 212 8.94 -18.49 -2.94
C VAL A 212 8.80 -17.00 -3.30
N VAL A 213 8.27 -16.70 -4.50
CA VAL A 213 8.06 -15.30 -4.93
C VAL A 213 7.09 -14.58 -4.00
N LEU A 214 5.97 -15.20 -3.63
CA LEU A 214 5.00 -14.59 -2.73
C LEU A 214 5.61 -14.33 -1.34
N TRP A 215 6.28 -15.32 -0.76
CA TRP A 215 6.92 -15.17 0.54
C TRP A 215 8.06 -14.14 0.53
N ALA A 216 8.84 -14.06 -0.56
CA ALA A 216 9.87 -13.04 -0.71
C ALA A 216 9.27 -11.63 -0.72
N VAL A 217 8.18 -11.42 -1.45
CA VAL A 217 7.48 -10.10 -1.48
C VAL A 217 6.89 -9.77 -0.11
N ILE A 218 6.31 -10.74 0.60
CA ILE A 218 5.82 -10.56 1.97
C ILE A 218 6.98 -10.17 2.90
N ALA A 219 8.08 -10.91 2.89
CA ALA A 219 9.23 -10.65 3.74
C ALA A 219 9.82 -9.25 3.50
N VAL A 220 10.03 -8.87 2.23
CA VAL A 220 10.49 -7.53 1.86
C VAL A 220 9.53 -6.46 2.36
N SER A 221 8.22 -6.65 2.15
CA SER A 221 7.21 -5.68 2.60
C SER A 221 7.20 -5.51 4.12
N VAL A 222 7.25 -6.61 4.89
CA VAL A 222 7.26 -6.59 6.36
C VAL A 222 8.52 -5.88 6.88
N VAL A 223 9.70 -6.24 6.35
CA VAL A 223 10.98 -5.65 6.76
C VAL A 223 11.05 -4.17 6.41
N THR A 224 10.63 -3.79 5.19
CA THR A 224 10.59 -2.38 4.77
C THR A 224 9.63 -1.57 5.63
N PHE A 225 8.43 -2.10 5.88
CA PHE A 225 7.44 -1.42 6.72
C PHE A 225 7.95 -1.21 8.16
N ALA A 226 8.54 -2.23 8.77
CA ALA A 226 9.16 -2.11 10.09
C ALA A 226 10.31 -1.09 10.08
N GLY A 227 11.18 -1.15 9.06
CA GLY A 227 12.31 -0.25 8.90
C GLY A 227 11.92 1.22 8.74
N LEU A 228 10.80 1.51 8.06
CA LEU A 228 10.26 2.86 7.95
C LEU A 228 9.83 3.46 9.30
N HIS A 229 9.63 2.64 10.33
CA HIS A 229 9.29 3.07 11.69
C HIS A 229 10.53 3.23 12.61
N ALA A 230 11.75 3.04 12.07
CA ALA A 230 12.98 3.11 12.85
C ALA A 230 13.33 4.52 13.36
N PHE A 231 12.69 5.56 12.79
CA PHE A 231 12.89 6.94 13.23
C PHE A 231 12.40 7.22 14.66
N ALA A 232 11.45 6.42 15.17
CA ALA A 232 10.90 6.61 16.50
C ALA A 232 11.74 5.89 17.58
N ASN A 233 11.81 4.57 17.54
CA ASN A 233 12.57 3.75 18.50
C ASN A 233 12.48 2.25 18.17
N GLY A 234 13.24 1.41 18.91
CA GLY A 234 13.28 -0.03 18.67
C GLY A 234 11.96 -0.75 18.96
N SER A 235 11.21 -0.34 19.98
CA SER A 235 9.91 -0.94 20.29
C SER A 235 8.89 -0.67 19.19
N ASN A 236 8.95 0.53 18.57
CA ASN A 236 8.09 0.87 17.45
C ASN A 236 8.42 0.03 16.19
N VAL A 237 9.71 -0.18 15.90
CA VAL A 237 10.13 -1.10 14.82
C VAL A 237 9.57 -2.50 15.02
N ALA A 238 9.72 -3.04 16.24
CA ALA A 238 9.25 -4.39 16.58
C ALA A 238 7.71 -4.48 16.51
N SER A 239 7.00 -3.48 17.06
CA SER A 239 5.54 -3.38 17.00
C SER A 239 5.05 -3.27 15.56
N ALA A 240 5.65 -2.38 14.74
CA ALA A 240 5.31 -2.23 13.34
C ALA A 240 5.55 -3.53 12.55
N GLY A 241 6.68 -4.22 12.81
CA GLY A 241 6.98 -5.52 12.19
C GLY A 241 5.95 -6.58 12.52
N PHE A 242 5.56 -6.71 13.79
CA PHE A 242 4.51 -7.62 14.22
C PHE A 242 3.16 -7.25 13.61
N GLY A 243 2.80 -5.97 13.63
CA GLY A 243 1.59 -5.45 12.99
C GLY A 243 1.56 -5.74 11.50
N ALA A 244 2.69 -5.58 10.82
CA ALA A 244 2.81 -5.86 9.40
C ALA A 244 2.44 -7.31 9.04
N VAL A 245 2.76 -8.28 9.89
CA VAL A 245 2.35 -9.67 9.69
C VAL A 245 0.83 -9.82 9.78
N GLY A 246 0.20 -9.24 10.82
CA GLY A 246 -1.25 -9.27 11.00
C GLY A 246 -2.01 -8.58 9.85
N LEU A 247 -1.54 -7.39 9.45
CA LEU A 247 -2.09 -6.62 8.33
C LEU A 247 -1.97 -7.39 7.01
N THR A 248 -0.83 -8.06 6.77
CA THR A 248 -0.62 -8.90 5.58
C THR A 248 -1.56 -10.11 5.59
N TRP A 249 -1.73 -10.75 6.76
CA TRP A 249 -2.68 -11.85 6.90
C TRP A 249 -4.11 -11.41 6.58
N LEU A 250 -4.56 -10.26 7.10
CA LEU A 250 -5.88 -9.70 6.79
C LEU A 250 -6.02 -9.43 5.28
N ALA A 251 -5.05 -8.75 4.68
CA ALA A 251 -5.08 -8.43 3.26
C ALA A 251 -5.21 -9.69 2.38
N LEU A 252 -4.41 -10.72 2.65
CA LEU A 252 -4.43 -11.98 1.91
C LEU A 252 -5.70 -12.80 2.19
N ARG A 253 -6.15 -12.87 3.45
CA ARG A 253 -7.36 -13.61 3.87
C ARG A 253 -8.61 -13.11 3.18
N TYR A 254 -8.74 -11.80 3.06
CA TYR A 254 -9.90 -11.16 2.45
C TYR A 254 -9.66 -10.76 0.98
N ARG A 255 -8.43 -10.94 0.48
CA ARG A 255 -8.00 -10.46 -0.84
C ARG A 255 -8.36 -8.99 -1.07
N SER A 256 -8.10 -8.16 -0.06
CA SER A 256 -8.49 -6.77 -0.04
C SER A 256 -7.63 -5.97 0.94
N LEU A 257 -7.38 -4.70 0.61
CA LEU A 257 -6.73 -3.76 1.51
C LEU A 257 -7.65 -3.26 2.63
N LEU A 258 -8.97 -3.27 2.43
CA LEU A 258 -9.92 -2.66 3.36
C LEU A 258 -9.76 -3.14 4.81
N PRO A 259 -9.73 -4.45 5.14
CA PRO A 259 -9.60 -4.89 6.52
C PRO A 259 -8.23 -4.54 7.13
N ALA A 260 -7.16 -4.48 6.31
CA ALA A 260 -5.85 -4.01 6.77
C ALA A 260 -5.88 -2.50 7.08
N ILE A 261 -6.46 -1.68 6.20
CA ILE A 261 -6.64 -0.24 6.41
C ILE A 261 -7.46 0.03 7.69
N LEU A 262 -8.56 -0.70 7.89
CA LEU A 262 -9.40 -0.55 9.08
C LEU A 262 -8.63 -0.92 10.35
N MET A 263 -7.96 -2.08 10.36
CA MET A 263 -7.16 -2.52 11.52
C MET A 263 -6.07 -1.50 11.85
N HIS A 264 -5.31 -1.06 10.86
CA HIS A 264 -4.24 -0.09 11.02
C HIS A 264 -4.77 1.25 11.52
N GLY A 265 -5.86 1.75 10.92
CA GLY A 265 -6.47 3.01 11.32
C GLY A 265 -7.03 2.98 12.74
N PHE A 266 -7.73 1.92 13.12
CA PHE A 266 -8.21 1.77 14.51
C PHE A 266 -7.06 1.64 15.50
N TYR A 267 -6.02 0.86 15.18
CA TYR A 267 -4.83 0.77 16.02
C TYR A 267 -4.19 2.14 16.24
N ASN A 268 -3.93 2.90 15.18
CA ASN A 268 -3.35 4.24 15.28
C ASN A 268 -4.26 5.19 16.10
N ALA A 269 -5.57 5.13 15.87
CA ALA A 269 -6.52 5.94 16.61
C ALA A 269 -6.51 5.60 18.11
N PHE A 270 -6.47 4.33 18.50
CA PHE A 270 -6.40 3.95 19.91
C PHE A 270 -5.07 4.32 20.55
N VAL A 271 -3.94 4.14 19.86
CA VAL A 271 -2.61 4.55 20.37
C VAL A 271 -2.55 6.06 20.63
N ALA A 272 -3.20 6.87 19.81
CA ALA A 272 -3.24 8.33 20.00
C ALA A 272 -4.01 8.78 21.24
N PHE A 273 -4.72 7.86 21.94
CA PHE A 273 -5.47 8.14 23.19
C PHE A 273 -4.91 7.39 24.39
N ALA A 274 -3.91 6.52 24.22
CA ALA A 274 -3.30 5.75 25.31
C ALA A 274 -2.19 6.53 26.00
#